data_691665e2a721739b88cda2b6ea3ebe66
#
_entry.id   691665e2a721739b88cda2b6ea3ebe66
#
_cell.length_a   1.000
_cell.length_b   1.000
_cell.length_c   1.000
_cell.angle_alpha   90.00
_cell.angle_beta   90.00
_cell.angle_gamma   90.00
#
_symmetry.space_group_name_H-M   'P 1'
#
loop_
_entity.id
_entity.type
_entity.pdbx_description
1 polymer ?
#
loop_
_entity_poly.entity_id
_entity_poly.type
_entity_poly.pdbx_seq_one_letter_code
_entity_poly.pdbx_strand_id
1 'polypeptide(L)'
;MAEKNVQNDFSKGNIPAVVMRMALPLIAAQLVNVLYNVVDRIYIGHIPNVGSMALTGVGIALPVISILSAFAGLFGQGGAPLCSMARGRGDNDEASRVMGNAFSMLLVSSVALGLLTWAFLDPVITVFAAGKEASSYAREYLAVYLIGTTFSFVSLGMNVYINAQGFATRGMLTVLLGAAANIVLDPLFIFAFRMGVRGAAAATVLSQALSAAWCFLFLRSSKTPLELSWRTMAPRKKIMGRIMSLGVADFVMGATNSAIQTVANRQLGLYGGDLYVGAITVVNSLRTIFTEIIHGFGSGIQPVLAFNYGAGEKKRVLETIRFSTLGAAVFSMLVWAVFMLFPEPLIRIFTPDEELIAVAVRAVRIYFCGFVFMSLQFVAQNSFRSLGKARQAIFFSLLRKIVLVVPLMLLLPGVFGLGADGVYWSEPISDLLGGGAAFTTLMLTVYRPLAKELKEETLCQN
;
A
#
# COMPACT_ATOMS: atom_id res chain seq x y z
N MET A 1 -2.54 -24.54 27.37
CA MET A 1 -2.44 -23.08 27.15
C MET A 1 -1.07 -22.59 26.65
N ALA A 2 0.01 -23.32 26.88
CA ALA A 2 1.38 -22.92 26.47
C ALA A 2 1.66 -22.96 24.96
N GLU A 3 1.08 -23.87 24.18
CA GLU A 3 1.33 -23.97 22.73
C GLU A 3 0.75 -22.84 21.89
N LYS A 4 -0.32 -22.15 22.38
CA LYS A 4 -0.93 -21.02 21.65
C LYS A 4 -0.10 -19.72 21.66
N ASN A 5 0.84 -19.57 22.60
CA ASN A 5 1.67 -18.36 22.70
C ASN A 5 2.89 -18.37 21.77
N VAL A 6 3.33 -19.54 21.30
CA VAL A 6 4.53 -19.67 20.45
C VAL A 6 4.31 -19.12 19.04
N GLN A 7 3.06 -19.15 18.54
CA GLN A 7 2.75 -18.67 17.18
C GLN A 7 2.88 -17.15 16.99
N ASN A 8 2.77 -16.37 18.08
CA ASN A 8 2.76 -14.90 18.03
C ASN A 8 4.03 -14.27 18.61
N ASP A 9 5.00 -15.08 18.99
CA ASP A 9 6.30 -14.65 19.49
C ASP A 9 7.31 -14.65 18.33
N PHE A 10 7.70 -13.44 17.90
CA PHE A 10 8.68 -13.29 16.82
C PHE A 10 10.14 -13.44 17.28
N SER A 11 10.38 -13.64 18.58
CA SER A 11 11.73 -13.88 19.12
C SER A 11 12.20 -15.31 18.91
N LYS A 12 11.29 -16.25 18.57
CA LYS A 12 11.58 -17.68 18.45
C LYS A 12 11.44 -18.18 17.00
N GLY A 13 12.11 -19.30 16.72
CA GLY A 13 12.06 -19.96 15.41
C GLY A 13 12.99 -19.35 14.36
N ASN A 14 13.08 -20.00 13.20
CA ASN A 14 13.89 -19.57 12.07
C ASN A 14 13.25 -18.34 11.41
N ILE A 15 14.02 -17.27 11.15
CA ILE A 15 13.55 -16.01 10.57
C ILE A 15 12.86 -16.21 9.22
N PRO A 16 13.42 -16.93 8.22
CA PRO A 16 12.71 -17.21 6.98
C PRO A 16 11.32 -17.81 7.18
N ALA A 17 11.17 -18.80 8.05
CA ALA A 17 9.89 -19.44 8.31
C ALA A 17 8.90 -18.49 8.99
N VAL A 18 9.34 -17.66 9.95
CA VAL A 18 8.52 -16.66 10.63
C VAL A 18 8.05 -15.60 9.65
N VAL A 19 8.95 -15.06 8.83
CA VAL A 19 8.61 -14.04 7.82
C VAL A 19 7.66 -14.61 6.78
N MET A 20 7.90 -15.81 6.24
CA MET A 20 7.02 -16.40 5.22
C MET A 20 5.64 -16.74 5.77
N ARG A 21 5.54 -17.21 7.01
CA ARG A 21 4.24 -17.43 7.69
C ARG A 21 3.43 -16.15 7.80
N MET A 22 4.09 -15.00 7.97
CA MET A 22 3.44 -13.69 7.98
C MET A 22 3.15 -13.18 6.56
N ALA A 23 4.10 -13.32 5.65
CA ALA A 23 4.03 -12.73 4.32
C ALA A 23 3.05 -13.45 3.39
N LEU A 24 3.02 -14.79 3.37
CA LEU A 24 2.15 -15.53 2.44
C LEU A 24 0.67 -15.18 2.56
N PRO A 25 0.06 -15.14 3.77
CA PRO A 25 -1.32 -14.70 3.89
C PRO A 25 -1.54 -13.26 3.42
N LEU A 26 -0.58 -12.36 3.69
CA LEU A 26 -0.70 -10.96 3.32
C LEU A 26 -0.51 -10.73 1.81
N ILE A 27 0.34 -11.50 1.15
CA ILE A 27 0.44 -11.53 -0.32
C ILE A 27 -0.89 -12.00 -0.91
N ALA A 28 -1.46 -13.08 -0.39
CA ALA A 28 -2.75 -13.59 -0.84
C ALA A 28 -3.86 -12.53 -0.65
N ALA A 29 -3.87 -11.81 0.48
CA ALA A 29 -4.81 -10.72 0.73
C ALA A 29 -4.69 -9.61 -0.32
N GLN A 30 -3.46 -9.21 -0.70
CA GLN A 30 -3.25 -8.18 -1.72
C GLN A 30 -3.72 -8.62 -3.10
N LEU A 31 -3.45 -9.86 -3.49
CA LEU A 31 -3.93 -10.40 -4.75
C LEU A 31 -5.46 -10.46 -4.81
N VAL A 32 -6.11 -10.86 -3.72
CA VAL A 32 -7.57 -10.85 -3.62
C VAL A 32 -8.12 -9.43 -3.71
N ASN A 33 -7.43 -8.46 -3.09
CA ASN A 33 -7.81 -7.06 -3.15
C ASN A 33 -7.76 -6.50 -4.60
N VAL A 34 -6.72 -6.85 -5.36
CA VAL A 34 -6.65 -6.51 -6.79
C VAL A 34 -7.78 -7.16 -7.57
N LEU A 35 -8.03 -8.45 -7.33
CA LEU A 35 -9.07 -9.20 -8.02
C LEU A 35 -10.47 -8.61 -7.80
N TYR A 36 -10.82 -8.33 -6.54
CA TYR A 36 -12.14 -7.79 -6.25
C TYR A 36 -12.35 -6.40 -6.87
N ASN A 37 -11.32 -5.54 -6.90
CA ASN A 37 -11.39 -4.24 -7.57
C ASN A 37 -11.66 -4.36 -9.08
N VAL A 38 -11.13 -5.42 -9.72
CA VAL A 38 -11.40 -5.71 -11.13
C VAL A 38 -12.85 -6.18 -11.32
N VAL A 39 -13.31 -7.07 -10.46
CA VAL A 39 -14.69 -7.64 -10.51
C VAL A 39 -15.74 -6.54 -10.29
N ASP A 40 -15.54 -5.67 -9.31
CA ASP A 40 -16.41 -4.51 -9.04
C ASP A 40 -16.56 -3.62 -10.28
N ARG A 41 -15.45 -3.29 -10.95
CA ARG A 41 -15.47 -2.51 -12.20
C ARG A 41 -16.19 -3.24 -13.34
N ILE A 42 -16.06 -4.56 -13.43
CA ILE A 42 -16.79 -5.37 -14.43
C ILE A 42 -18.28 -5.23 -14.17
N TYR A 43 -18.76 -5.37 -12.94
CA TYR A 43 -20.19 -5.23 -12.63
C TYR A 43 -20.70 -3.81 -12.95
N ILE A 44 -19.98 -2.78 -12.55
CA ILE A 44 -20.34 -1.39 -12.86
C ILE A 44 -20.40 -1.13 -14.36
N GLY A 45 -19.44 -1.64 -15.12
CA GLY A 45 -19.39 -1.52 -16.58
C GLY A 45 -20.54 -2.23 -17.30
N HIS A 46 -21.16 -3.21 -16.67
CA HIS A 46 -22.29 -3.97 -17.22
C HIS A 46 -23.67 -3.43 -16.78
N ILE A 47 -23.74 -2.27 -16.11
CA ILE A 47 -25.04 -1.64 -15.79
C ILE A 47 -25.77 -1.30 -17.10
N PRO A 48 -27.02 -1.78 -17.29
CA PRO A 48 -27.76 -1.57 -18.53
C PRO A 48 -27.90 -0.07 -18.86
N ASN A 49 -27.67 0.28 -20.12
CA ASN A 49 -27.79 1.61 -20.74
C ASN A 49 -26.78 2.66 -20.26
N VAL A 50 -26.11 2.50 -19.11
CA VAL A 50 -25.27 3.54 -18.50
C VAL A 50 -23.87 3.06 -18.07
N GLY A 51 -23.52 1.78 -18.31
CA GLY A 51 -22.29 1.15 -17.78
C GLY A 51 -21.02 1.93 -18.08
N SER A 52 -20.83 2.44 -19.30
CA SER A 52 -19.64 3.23 -19.67
C SER A 52 -19.57 4.55 -18.88
N MET A 53 -20.70 5.29 -18.77
CA MET A 53 -20.78 6.53 -18.01
C MET A 53 -20.65 6.29 -16.51
N ALA A 54 -21.26 5.21 -16.01
CA ALA A 54 -21.13 4.78 -14.61
C ALA A 54 -19.68 4.47 -14.26
N LEU A 55 -18.97 3.72 -15.11
CA LEU A 55 -17.55 3.40 -14.92
C LEU A 55 -16.68 4.66 -14.93
N THR A 56 -16.95 5.60 -15.83
CA THR A 56 -16.29 6.92 -15.88
C THR A 56 -16.56 7.69 -14.59
N GLY A 57 -17.80 7.71 -14.12
CA GLY A 57 -18.19 8.38 -12.87
C GLY A 57 -17.45 7.81 -11.65
N VAL A 58 -17.39 6.48 -11.53
CA VAL A 58 -16.59 5.84 -10.48
C VAL A 58 -15.11 6.17 -10.64
N GLY A 59 -14.58 6.24 -11.87
CA GLY A 59 -13.23 6.71 -12.15
C GLY A 59 -12.92 8.10 -11.58
N ILE A 60 -13.89 9.04 -11.67
CA ILE A 60 -13.80 10.38 -11.07
C ILE A 60 -13.79 10.31 -9.54
N ALA A 61 -14.47 9.34 -8.93
CA ALA A 61 -14.50 9.14 -7.48
C ALA A 61 -13.20 8.55 -6.90
N LEU A 62 -12.44 7.78 -7.69
CA LEU A 62 -11.24 7.07 -7.21
C LEU A 62 -10.17 7.96 -6.56
N PRO A 63 -9.82 9.16 -7.08
CA PRO A 63 -8.85 10.04 -6.42
C PRO A 63 -9.29 10.45 -5.01
N VAL A 64 -10.58 10.73 -4.82
CA VAL A 64 -11.15 11.09 -3.51
C VAL A 64 -11.03 9.91 -2.53
N ILE A 65 -11.42 8.72 -2.98
CA ILE A 65 -11.32 7.48 -2.20
C ILE A 65 -9.86 7.19 -1.85
N SER A 66 -8.94 7.40 -2.79
CA SER A 66 -7.49 7.20 -2.57
C SER A 66 -6.93 8.15 -1.52
N ILE A 67 -7.35 9.42 -1.52
CA ILE A 67 -6.96 10.39 -0.50
C ILE A 67 -7.48 9.96 0.88
N LEU A 68 -8.76 9.57 0.98
CA LEU A 68 -9.34 9.07 2.23
C LEU A 68 -8.58 7.83 2.73
N SER A 69 -8.29 6.87 1.85
CA SER A 69 -7.54 5.66 2.18
C SER A 69 -6.10 5.96 2.63
N ALA A 70 -5.47 7.01 2.07
CA ALA A 70 -4.14 7.46 2.51
C ALA A 70 -4.15 7.97 3.95
N PHE A 71 -5.22 8.64 4.40
CA PHE A 71 -5.39 9.02 5.80
C PHE A 71 -5.61 7.80 6.71
N ALA A 72 -6.34 6.78 6.27
CA ALA A 72 -6.44 5.52 7.02
C ALA A 72 -5.07 4.84 7.15
N GLY A 73 -4.30 4.82 6.06
CA GLY A 73 -2.91 4.34 6.04
C GLY A 73 -1.99 5.12 6.98
N LEU A 74 -2.12 6.46 7.04
CA LEU A 74 -1.33 7.31 7.91
C LEU A 74 -1.38 6.86 9.37
N PHE A 75 -2.54 6.53 9.89
CA PHE A 75 -2.71 6.11 11.28
C PHE A 75 -2.46 4.61 11.47
N GLY A 76 -2.85 3.78 10.51
CA GLY A 76 -2.62 2.34 10.53
C GLY A 76 -1.13 2.01 10.42
N GLN A 77 -0.54 2.33 9.29
CA GLN A 77 0.86 2.02 8.97
C GLN A 77 1.85 2.79 9.85
N GLY A 78 1.48 4.02 10.29
CA GLY A 78 2.32 4.80 11.20
C GLY A 78 2.42 4.20 12.60
N GLY A 79 1.34 3.60 13.11
CA GLY A 79 1.32 3.06 14.46
C GLY A 79 1.71 1.59 14.57
N ALA A 80 1.53 0.78 13.52
CA ALA A 80 1.81 -0.66 13.57
C ALA A 80 3.27 -1.01 13.93
N PRO A 81 4.30 -0.34 13.38
CA PRO A 81 5.69 -0.56 13.80
C PRO A 81 5.92 -0.21 15.27
N LEU A 82 5.33 0.90 15.75
CA LEU A 82 5.45 1.32 17.16
C LEU A 82 4.82 0.29 18.10
N CYS A 83 3.66 -0.25 17.71
CA CYS A 83 2.98 -1.32 18.42
C CYS A 83 3.85 -2.59 18.49
N SER A 84 4.42 -3.02 17.36
CA SER A 84 5.31 -4.20 17.30
C SER A 84 6.57 -4.00 18.13
N MET A 85 7.20 -2.82 18.08
CA MET A 85 8.37 -2.49 18.91
C MET A 85 8.05 -2.51 20.40
N ALA A 86 6.91 -1.95 20.82
CA ALA A 86 6.48 -1.97 22.21
C ALA A 86 6.26 -3.41 22.70
N ARG A 87 5.63 -4.26 21.88
CA ARG A 87 5.49 -5.70 22.16
C ARG A 87 6.85 -6.40 22.30
N GLY A 88 7.79 -6.07 21.42
CA GLY A 88 9.17 -6.61 21.50
C GLY A 88 9.86 -6.28 22.82
N ARG A 89 9.64 -5.09 23.37
CA ARG A 89 10.12 -4.70 24.69
C ARG A 89 9.37 -5.36 25.87
N GLY A 90 8.32 -6.13 25.58
CA GLY A 90 7.44 -6.69 26.61
C GLY A 90 6.41 -5.69 27.16
N ASP A 91 6.35 -4.46 26.65
CA ASP A 91 5.42 -3.42 27.09
C ASP A 91 4.11 -3.48 26.29
N ASN A 92 3.27 -4.46 26.67
CA ASN A 92 1.94 -4.63 26.07
C ASN A 92 1.01 -3.46 26.41
N ASP A 93 1.24 -2.73 27.48
CA ASP A 93 0.48 -1.54 27.87
C ASP A 93 0.75 -0.39 26.88
N GLU A 94 2.02 -0.09 26.56
CA GLU A 94 2.36 0.90 25.51
C GLU A 94 1.81 0.45 24.15
N ALA A 95 1.96 -0.84 23.81
CA ALA A 95 1.44 -1.38 22.55
C ALA A 95 -0.09 -1.22 22.43
N SER A 96 -0.84 -1.52 23.50
CA SER A 96 -2.30 -1.33 23.56
C SER A 96 -2.70 0.14 23.45
N ARG A 97 -1.93 1.04 24.05
CA ARG A 97 -2.17 2.49 23.94
C ARG A 97 -1.87 3.01 22.55
N VAL A 98 -0.83 2.53 21.88
CA VAL A 98 -0.55 2.88 20.47
C VAL A 98 -1.71 2.44 19.57
N MET A 99 -2.17 1.20 19.72
CA MET A 99 -3.32 0.67 18.98
C MET A 99 -4.61 1.45 19.28
N GLY A 100 -4.91 1.74 20.54
CA GLY A 100 -6.10 2.48 20.96
C GLY A 100 -6.09 3.94 20.47
N ASN A 101 -4.94 4.64 20.57
CA ASN A 101 -4.81 6.00 20.04
C ASN A 101 -4.97 6.04 18.51
N ALA A 102 -4.41 5.07 17.79
CA ALA A 102 -4.61 4.98 16.35
C ALA A 102 -6.08 4.75 16.00
N PHE A 103 -6.79 3.88 16.73
CA PHE A 103 -8.23 3.67 16.56
C PHE A 103 -9.02 4.97 16.77
N SER A 104 -8.72 5.74 17.82
CA SER A 104 -9.37 7.04 18.07
C SER A 104 -9.07 8.04 16.94
N MET A 105 -7.82 8.09 16.45
CA MET A 105 -7.44 8.94 15.31
C MET A 105 -8.19 8.53 14.03
N LEU A 106 -8.33 7.23 13.76
CA LEU A 106 -9.11 6.72 12.64
C LEU A 106 -10.58 7.13 12.73
N LEU A 107 -11.21 6.97 13.90
CA LEU A 107 -12.61 7.34 14.09
C LEU A 107 -12.83 8.86 13.91
N VAL A 108 -12.04 9.67 14.60
CA VAL A 108 -12.19 11.13 14.52
C VAL A 108 -11.92 11.65 13.12
N SER A 109 -10.85 11.18 12.48
CA SER A 109 -10.49 11.63 11.13
C SER A 109 -11.46 11.13 10.06
N SER A 110 -11.99 9.90 10.19
CA SER A 110 -12.98 9.38 9.23
C SER A 110 -14.27 10.17 9.25
N VAL A 111 -14.77 10.52 10.44
CA VAL A 111 -15.97 11.36 10.58
C VAL A 111 -15.70 12.78 10.07
N ALA A 112 -14.59 13.39 10.48
CA ALA A 112 -14.25 14.76 10.08
C ALA A 112 -14.03 14.86 8.56
N LEU A 113 -13.23 13.96 7.97
CA LEU A 113 -12.97 13.96 6.53
C LEU A 113 -14.20 13.53 5.73
N GLY A 114 -14.97 12.56 6.19
CA GLY A 114 -16.22 12.15 5.58
C GLY A 114 -17.22 13.30 5.49
N LEU A 115 -17.46 14.00 6.61
CA LEU A 115 -18.33 15.16 6.65
C LEU A 115 -17.81 16.34 5.82
N LEU A 116 -16.49 16.62 5.90
CA LEU A 116 -15.87 17.68 5.10
C LEU A 116 -16.01 17.39 3.60
N THR A 117 -15.67 16.18 3.16
CA THR A 117 -15.81 15.80 1.76
C THR A 117 -17.26 15.81 1.32
N TRP A 118 -18.20 15.40 2.17
CA TRP A 118 -19.62 15.42 1.89
C TRP A 118 -20.16 16.87 1.77
N ALA A 119 -19.73 17.79 2.63
CA ALA A 119 -20.10 19.20 2.58
C ALA A 119 -19.58 19.91 1.32
N PHE A 120 -18.41 19.49 0.81
CA PHE A 120 -17.77 20.05 -0.39
C PHE A 120 -17.83 19.07 -1.58
N LEU A 121 -18.84 18.20 -1.64
CA LEU A 121 -18.91 17.12 -2.63
C LEU A 121 -18.91 17.67 -4.08
N ASP A 122 -19.73 18.67 -4.39
CA ASP A 122 -19.84 19.21 -5.73
C ASP A 122 -18.56 19.96 -6.18
N PRO A 123 -17.94 20.85 -5.37
CA PRO A 123 -16.61 21.39 -5.66
C PRO A 123 -15.53 20.33 -5.88
N VAL A 124 -15.49 19.30 -5.03
CA VAL A 124 -14.49 18.22 -5.13
C VAL A 124 -14.67 17.45 -6.44
N ILE A 125 -15.89 17.09 -6.81
CA ILE A 125 -16.16 16.41 -8.08
C ILE A 125 -15.75 17.30 -9.26
N THR A 126 -16.04 18.58 -9.23
CA THR A 126 -15.71 19.52 -10.30
C THR A 126 -14.22 19.59 -10.59
N VAL A 127 -13.36 19.41 -9.58
CA VAL A 127 -11.90 19.40 -9.75
C VAL A 127 -11.43 18.18 -10.57
N PHE A 128 -12.12 17.04 -10.44
CA PHE A 128 -11.72 15.78 -11.08
C PHE A 128 -12.55 15.42 -12.31
N ALA A 129 -13.66 16.13 -12.55
CA ALA A 129 -14.61 15.80 -13.60
C ALA A 129 -14.25 16.42 -14.95
N ALA A 130 -14.37 15.62 -16.01
CA ALA A 130 -14.23 16.07 -17.40
C ALA A 130 -15.58 16.33 -18.10
N GLY A 131 -16.73 15.98 -17.48
CA GLY A 131 -18.06 16.13 -18.10
C GLY A 131 -19.21 16.03 -17.09
N LYS A 132 -20.36 16.68 -17.43
CA LYS A 132 -21.52 16.78 -16.51
C LYS A 132 -22.20 15.44 -16.23
N GLU A 133 -22.34 14.56 -17.23
CA GLU A 133 -23.05 13.28 -17.07
C GLU A 133 -22.28 12.32 -16.15
N ALA A 134 -20.99 12.11 -16.39
CA ALA A 134 -20.15 11.28 -15.52
C ALA A 134 -20.04 11.83 -14.10
N SER A 135 -20.11 13.17 -13.93
CA SER A 135 -20.12 13.83 -12.61
C SER A 135 -21.34 13.44 -11.77
N SER A 136 -22.50 13.24 -12.40
CA SER A 136 -23.70 12.79 -11.70
C SER A 136 -23.50 11.41 -11.07
N TYR A 137 -22.94 10.46 -11.82
CA TYR A 137 -22.63 9.13 -11.31
C TYR A 137 -21.53 9.14 -10.24
N ALA A 138 -20.51 9.99 -10.38
CA ALA A 138 -19.51 10.22 -9.35
C ALA A 138 -20.12 10.71 -8.04
N ARG A 139 -21.06 11.66 -8.15
CA ARG A 139 -21.81 12.20 -7.01
C ARG A 139 -22.67 11.14 -6.33
N GLU A 140 -23.38 10.34 -7.10
CA GLU A 140 -24.21 9.25 -6.57
C GLU A 140 -23.36 8.20 -5.83
N TYR A 141 -22.23 7.83 -6.40
CA TYR A 141 -21.28 6.88 -5.78
C TYR A 141 -20.71 7.43 -4.48
N LEU A 142 -20.12 8.64 -4.53
CA LEU A 142 -19.45 9.25 -3.38
C LEU A 142 -20.43 9.59 -2.26
N ALA A 143 -21.65 10.06 -2.57
CA ALA A 143 -22.65 10.36 -1.54
C ALA A 143 -22.96 9.15 -0.66
N VAL A 144 -23.03 7.95 -1.24
CA VAL A 144 -23.23 6.69 -0.50
C VAL A 144 -21.93 6.23 0.15
N TYR A 145 -20.80 6.25 -0.58
CA TYR A 145 -19.50 5.79 -0.07
C TYR A 145 -19.06 6.56 1.18
N LEU A 146 -19.26 7.88 1.21
CA LEU A 146 -18.85 8.74 2.32
C LEU A 146 -19.56 8.41 3.63
N ILE A 147 -20.79 7.88 3.60
CA ILE A 147 -21.49 7.39 4.79
C ILE A 147 -20.69 6.22 5.43
N GLY A 148 -20.04 5.41 4.60
CA GLY A 148 -19.25 4.27 5.03
C GLY A 148 -17.78 4.56 5.31
N THR A 149 -17.32 5.81 5.22
CA THR A 149 -15.89 6.15 5.37
C THR A 149 -15.30 5.64 6.68
N THR A 150 -16.06 5.67 7.78
CA THR A 150 -15.61 5.17 9.08
C THR A 150 -15.33 3.66 9.04
N PHE A 151 -16.16 2.88 8.36
CA PHE A 151 -15.93 1.44 8.22
C PHE A 151 -14.68 1.15 7.39
N SER A 152 -14.48 1.89 6.29
CA SER A 152 -13.27 1.77 5.47
C SER A 152 -12.01 2.11 6.27
N PHE A 153 -12.02 3.18 7.06
CA PHE A 153 -10.90 3.57 7.92
C PHE A 153 -10.58 2.52 8.97
N VAL A 154 -11.60 1.99 9.65
CA VAL A 154 -11.41 0.94 10.66
C VAL A 154 -10.90 -0.34 10.02
N SER A 155 -11.50 -0.77 8.92
CA SER A 155 -11.11 -1.99 8.22
C SER A 155 -9.65 -1.93 7.73
N LEU A 156 -9.26 -0.85 7.03
CA LEU A 156 -7.91 -0.67 6.50
C LEU A 156 -6.89 -0.36 7.61
N GLY A 157 -7.21 0.61 8.47
CA GLY A 157 -6.28 1.11 9.46
C GLY A 157 -6.05 0.17 10.64
N MET A 158 -7.06 -0.62 11.06
CA MET A 158 -6.91 -1.53 12.19
C MET A 158 -6.44 -2.94 11.80
N ASN A 159 -6.63 -3.35 10.53
CA ASN A 159 -6.15 -4.65 10.07
C ASN A 159 -4.62 -4.81 10.23
N VAL A 160 -3.86 -3.73 10.07
CA VAL A 160 -2.40 -3.77 10.26
C VAL A 160 -1.99 -4.05 11.71
N TYR A 161 -2.84 -3.71 12.70
CA TYR A 161 -2.60 -4.05 14.10
C TYR A 161 -2.89 -5.52 14.42
N ILE A 162 -3.76 -6.18 13.66
CA ILE A 162 -3.92 -7.65 13.70
C ILE A 162 -2.61 -8.30 13.25
N ASN A 163 -2.05 -7.80 12.14
CA ASN A 163 -0.78 -8.28 11.59
C ASN A 163 0.40 -7.99 12.54
N ALA A 164 0.43 -6.80 13.16
CA ALA A 164 1.44 -6.41 14.15
C ALA A 164 1.45 -7.31 15.41
N GLN A 165 0.33 -7.98 15.68
CA GLN A 165 0.21 -8.96 16.77
C GLN A 165 0.54 -10.40 16.34
N GLY A 166 0.94 -10.63 15.09
CA GLY A 166 1.33 -11.94 14.58
C GLY A 166 0.18 -12.79 14.01
N PHE A 167 -0.98 -12.19 13.80
CA PHE A 167 -2.17 -12.88 13.29
C PHE A 167 -2.42 -12.63 11.79
N ALA A 168 -1.39 -12.77 10.93
CA ALA A 168 -1.48 -12.49 9.49
C ALA A 168 -2.63 -13.22 8.79
N THR A 169 -2.88 -14.48 9.13
CA THR A 169 -4.03 -15.22 8.58
C THR A 169 -5.38 -14.58 8.96
N ARG A 170 -5.50 -14.01 10.17
CA ARG A 170 -6.71 -13.28 10.58
C ARG A 170 -6.83 -11.95 9.85
N GLY A 171 -5.70 -11.27 9.64
CA GLY A 171 -5.64 -10.08 8.79
C GLY A 171 -6.04 -10.36 7.34
N MET A 172 -5.56 -11.45 6.76
CA MET A 172 -6.01 -11.93 5.44
C MET A 172 -7.52 -12.18 5.41
N LEU A 173 -8.07 -12.88 6.42
CA LEU A 173 -9.51 -13.15 6.50
C LEU A 173 -10.35 -11.87 6.55
N THR A 174 -9.86 -10.77 7.13
CA THR A 174 -10.54 -9.47 7.08
C THR A 174 -10.75 -9.02 5.63
N VAL A 175 -9.71 -9.13 4.80
CA VAL A 175 -9.76 -8.74 3.38
C VAL A 175 -10.64 -9.71 2.59
N LEU A 176 -10.49 -11.01 2.81
CA LEU A 176 -11.29 -12.05 2.14
C LEU A 176 -12.80 -11.91 2.42
N LEU A 177 -13.18 -11.63 3.67
CA LEU A 177 -14.57 -11.40 4.04
C LEU A 177 -15.16 -10.20 3.33
N GLY A 178 -14.42 -9.07 3.29
CA GLY A 178 -14.84 -7.88 2.57
C GLY A 178 -14.98 -8.14 1.07
N ALA A 179 -13.97 -8.75 0.45
CA ALA A 179 -13.98 -9.06 -0.98
C ALA A 179 -15.11 -10.04 -1.36
N ALA A 180 -15.29 -11.11 -0.61
CA ALA A 180 -16.36 -12.07 -0.85
C ALA A 180 -17.75 -11.44 -0.68
N ALA A 181 -17.94 -10.63 0.37
CA ALA A 181 -19.19 -9.89 0.57
C ALA A 181 -19.46 -8.92 -0.59
N ASN A 182 -18.46 -8.18 -1.06
CA ASN A 182 -18.62 -7.23 -2.15
C ASN A 182 -19.00 -7.94 -3.46
N ILE A 183 -18.29 -9.01 -3.84
CA ILE A 183 -18.59 -9.82 -5.05
C ILE A 183 -20.04 -10.36 -5.04
N VAL A 184 -20.58 -10.68 -3.86
CA VAL A 184 -21.98 -11.17 -3.74
C VAL A 184 -22.97 -10.02 -3.68
N LEU A 185 -22.66 -8.94 -2.99
CA LEU A 185 -23.58 -7.80 -2.80
C LEU A 185 -23.69 -6.91 -4.04
N ASP A 186 -22.61 -6.77 -4.82
CA ASP A 186 -22.63 -5.97 -6.06
C ASP A 186 -23.73 -6.39 -7.02
N PRO A 187 -23.82 -7.65 -7.52
CA PRO A 187 -24.88 -8.04 -8.43
C PRO A 187 -26.27 -7.95 -7.80
N LEU A 188 -26.38 -8.17 -6.49
CA LEU A 188 -27.64 -8.05 -5.77
C LEU A 188 -28.16 -6.60 -5.76
N PHE A 189 -27.30 -5.63 -5.42
CA PHE A 189 -27.73 -4.25 -5.32
C PHE A 189 -27.77 -3.55 -6.68
N ILE A 190 -26.81 -3.82 -7.54
CA ILE A 190 -26.75 -3.21 -8.88
C ILE A 190 -27.91 -3.67 -9.75
N PHE A 191 -28.13 -5.00 -9.86
CA PHE A 191 -29.05 -5.59 -10.84
C PHE A 191 -30.37 -6.00 -10.21
N ALA A 192 -30.37 -6.80 -9.11
CA ALA A 192 -31.62 -7.32 -8.53
C ALA A 192 -32.43 -6.20 -7.88
N PHE A 193 -31.81 -5.32 -7.10
CA PHE A 193 -32.50 -4.15 -6.51
C PHE A 193 -32.52 -2.91 -7.43
N ARG A 194 -31.88 -3.00 -8.61
CA ARG A 194 -31.84 -1.94 -9.64
C ARG A 194 -31.33 -0.58 -9.12
N MET A 195 -30.41 -0.62 -8.15
CA MET A 195 -29.85 0.61 -7.56
C MET A 195 -28.72 1.22 -8.41
N GLY A 196 -28.24 0.52 -9.46
CA GLY A 196 -27.18 1.01 -10.33
C GLY A 196 -25.90 1.37 -9.56
N VAL A 197 -25.34 2.54 -9.84
CA VAL A 197 -24.07 3.00 -9.23
C VAL A 197 -24.19 3.18 -7.71
N ARG A 198 -25.35 3.61 -7.20
CA ARG A 198 -25.61 3.66 -5.74
C ARG A 198 -25.55 2.28 -5.10
N GLY A 199 -25.97 1.25 -5.84
CA GLY A 199 -25.90 -0.13 -5.41
C GLY A 199 -24.47 -0.63 -5.23
N ALA A 200 -23.58 -0.33 -6.18
CA ALA A 200 -22.15 -0.63 -6.07
C ALA A 200 -21.52 0.04 -4.84
N ALA A 201 -21.80 1.34 -4.63
CA ALA A 201 -21.31 2.05 -3.45
C ALA A 201 -21.85 1.45 -2.13
N ALA A 202 -23.14 1.08 -2.08
CA ALA A 202 -23.77 0.46 -0.91
C ALA A 202 -23.16 -0.93 -0.61
N ALA A 203 -22.92 -1.75 -1.65
CA ALA A 203 -22.25 -3.04 -1.51
C ALA A 203 -20.82 -2.87 -0.95
N THR A 204 -20.07 -1.90 -1.46
CA THR A 204 -18.73 -1.56 -0.94
C THR A 204 -18.80 -1.14 0.53
N VAL A 205 -19.72 -0.24 0.90
CA VAL A 205 -19.88 0.22 2.30
C VAL A 205 -20.22 -0.93 3.24
N LEU A 206 -21.17 -1.81 2.85
CA LEU A 206 -21.55 -2.96 3.68
C LEU A 206 -20.41 -3.99 3.80
N SER A 207 -19.68 -4.22 2.74
CA SER A 207 -18.50 -5.10 2.75
C SER A 207 -17.40 -4.57 3.66
N GLN A 208 -17.16 -3.25 3.64
CA GLN A 208 -16.24 -2.59 4.56
C GLN A 208 -16.75 -2.62 6.01
N ALA A 209 -18.07 -2.48 6.21
CA ALA A 209 -18.67 -2.60 7.54
C ALA A 209 -18.49 -4.01 8.13
N LEU A 210 -18.65 -5.06 7.31
CA LEU A 210 -18.41 -6.43 7.71
C LEU A 210 -16.93 -6.66 8.07
N SER A 211 -16.01 -6.17 7.24
CA SER A 211 -14.56 -6.21 7.51
C SER A 211 -14.19 -5.45 8.79
N ALA A 212 -14.76 -4.25 8.99
CA ALA A 212 -14.54 -3.44 10.18
C ALA A 212 -15.07 -4.11 11.45
N ALA A 213 -16.26 -4.69 11.37
CA ALA A 213 -16.85 -5.45 12.48
C ALA A 213 -15.99 -6.67 12.85
N TRP A 214 -15.54 -7.43 11.86
CA TRP A 214 -14.61 -8.55 12.08
C TRP A 214 -13.32 -8.10 12.75
N CYS A 215 -12.71 -7.03 12.25
CA CYS A 215 -11.48 -6.45 12.78
C CYS A 215 -11.65 -6.00 14.24
N PHE A 216 -12.71 -5.25 14.51
CA PHE A 216 -13.01 -4.74 15.85
C PHE A 216 -13.30 -5.85 16.86
N LEU A 217 -14.15 -6.82 16.49
CA LEU A 217 -14.48 -7.96 17.34
C LEU A 217 -13.25 -8.82 17.63
N PHE A 218 -12.39 -9.04 16.62
CA PHE A 218 -11.16 -9.79 16.80
C PHE A 218 -10.20 -9.06 17.76
N LEU A 219 -9.96 -7.76 17.55
CA LEU A 219 -9.05 -6.96 18.41
C LEU A 219 -9.55 -6.79 19.84
N ARG A 220 -10.85 -6.94 20.06
CA ARG A 220 -11.45 -6.90 21.41
C ARG A 220 -11.57 -8.28 22.06
N SER A 221 -11.23 -9.33 21.34
CA SER A 221 -11.34 -10.70 21.85
C SER A 221 -10.19 -11.04 22.80
N SER A 222 -10.44 -11.96 23.73
CA SER A 222 -9.42 -12.52 24.65
C SER A 222 -8.31 -13.31 23.95
N LYS A 223 -8.36 -13.45 22.63
CA LYS A 223 -7.36 -14.16 21.81
C LYS A 223 -6.15 -13.27 21.48
N THR A 224 -6.31 -11.95 21.60
CA THR A 224 -5.26 -10.96 21.33
C THR A 224 -4.49 -10.64 22.62
N PRO A 225 -3.16 -10.44 22.54
CA PRO A 225 -2.35 -10.03 23.69
C PRO A 225 -2.53 -8.56 24.08
N LEU A 226 -3.15 -7.76 23.21
CA LEU A 226 -3.36 -6.33 23.39
C LEU A 226 -4.84 -6.05 23.67
N GLU A 227 -5.08 -5.06 24.52
CA GLU A 227 -6.43 -4.66 24.92
C GLU A 227 -6.86 -3.39 24.17
N LEU A 228 -8.01 -3.48 23.50
CA LEU A 228 -8.69 -2.33 22.92
C LEU A 228 -9.83 -1.90 23.86
N SER A 229 -9.58 -0.94 24.74
CA SER A 229 -10.50 -0.43 25.76
C SER A 229 -10.58 1.10 25.73
N TRP A 230 -11.60 1.66 26.37
CA TRP A 230 -11.75 3.12 26.49
C TRP A 230 -10.52 3.80 27.13
N ARG A 231 -9.84 3.11 28.03
CA ARG A 231 -8.61 3.58 28.69
C ARG A 231 -7.44 3.68 27.70
N THR A 232 -7.32 2.72 26.78
CA THR A 232 -6.25 2.71 25.76
C THR A 232 -6.53 3.69 24.61
N MET A 233 -7.81 3.98 24.37
CA MET A 233 -8.27 4.96 23.36
C MET A 233 -8.06 6.41 23.80
N ALA A 234 -7.85 6.68 25.09
CA ALA A 234 -7.67 8.04 25.60
C ALA A 234 -6.52 8.76 24.88
N PRO A 235 -6.75 9.94 24.27
CA PRO A 235 -5.77 10.63 23.43
C PRO A 235 -4.50 10.98 24.20
N ARG A 236 -3.34 10.58 23.67
CA ARG A 236 -2.02 10.93 24.20
C ARG A 236 -1.21 11.61 23.12
N LYS A 237 -1.04 12.94 23.21
CA LYS A 237 -0.35 13.78 22.22
C LYS A 237 1.00 13.21 21.77
N LYS A 238 1.81 12.66 22.73
CA LYS A 238 3.12 12.08 22.42
C LYS A 238 3.01 10.82 21.55
N ILE A 239 2.03 9.95 21.80
CA ILE A 239 1.79 8.74 21.01
C ILE A 239 1.25 9.12 19.65
N MET A 240 0.23 9.98 19.58
CA MET A 240 -0.36 10.48 18.33
C MET A 240 0.69 11.13 17.44
N GLY A 241 1.56 11.97 17.99
CA GLY A 241 2.65 12.61 17.23
C GLY A 241 3.65 11.60 16.65
N ARG A 242 3.96 10.51 17.37
CA ARG A 242 4.83 9.43 16.86
C ARG A 242 4.14 8.65 15.74
N ILE A 243 2.85 8.33 15.89
CA ILE A 243 2.05 7.66 14.85
C ILE A 243 2.04 8.51 13.59
N MET A 244 1.70 9.79 13.70
CA MET A 244 1.68 10.71 12.55
C MET A 244 3.06 10.83 11.90
N SER A 245 4.11 10.98 12.67
CA SER A 245 5.48 11.12 12.15
C SER A 245 5.91 9.94 11.25
N LEU A 246 5.54 8.71 11.62
CA LEU A 246 5.84 7.53 10.80
C LEU A 246 4.86 7.39 9.63
N GLY A 247 3.58 7.68 9.85
CA GLY A 247 2.54 7.53 8.83
C GLY A 247 2.61 8.56 7.71
N VAL A 248 3.13 9.76 7.98
CA VAL A 248 3.34 10.80 6.94
C VAL A 248 4.20 10.28 5.79
N ALA A 249 5.14 9.35 6.04
CA ALA A 249 5.96 8.77 4.99
C ALA A 249 5.11 8.03 3.93
N ASP A 250 4.12 7.24 4.36
CA ASP A 250 3.21 6.52 3.46
C ASP A 250 2.22 7.46 2.79
N PHE A 251 1.70 8.43 3.52
CA PHE A 251 0.80 9.45 2.98
C PHE A 251 1.48 10.25 1.85
N VAL A 252 2.68 10.75 2.09
CA VAL A 252 3.48 11.49 1.09
C VAL A 252 3.79 10.60 -0.11
N MET A 253 4.12 9.34 0.09
CA MET A 253 4.39 8.40 -1.00
C MET A 253 3.16 8.19 -1.88
N GLY A 254 1.98 8.02 -1.29
CA GLY A 254 0.71 7.88 -2.02
C GLY A 254 0.34 9.13 -2.82
N ALA A 255 0.37 10.30 -2.18
CA ALA A 255 0.08 11.58 -2.84
C ALA A 255 1.05 11.88 -3.99
N THR A 256 2.34 11.58 -3.80
CA THR A 256 3.37 11.80 -4.82
C THR A 256 3.18 10.88 -6.03
N ASN A 257 2.72 9.64 -5.84
CA ASN A 257 2.46 8.73 -6.96
C ASN A 257 1.41 9.29 -7.93
N SER A 258 0.34 9.89 -7.42
CA SER A 258 -0.70 10.51 -8.25
C SER A 258 -0.17 11.71 -9.05
N ALA A 259 0.67 12.54 -8.42
CA ALA A 259 1.30 13.68 -9.10
C ALA A 259 2.24 13.22 -10.23
N ILE A 260 3.07 12.18 -9.98
CA ILE A 260 3.97 11.61 -10.99
C ILE A 260 3.18 11.06 -12.17
N GLN A 261 2.09 10.34 -11.92
CA GLN A 261 1.25 9.80 -12.98
C GLN A 261 0.70 10.91 -13.90
N THR A 262 0.28 12.03 -13.30
CA THR A 262 -0.20 13.20 -14.06
C THR A 262 0.90 13.81 -14.91
N VAL A 263 2.12 13.97 -14.36
CA VAL A 263 3.29 14.47 -15.11
C VAL A 263 3.66 13.51 -16.25
N ALA A 264 3.70 12.21 -15.98
CA ALA A 264 4.03 11.19 -16.96
C ALA A 264 3.04 11.21 -18.14
N ASN A 265 1.73 11.20 -17.87
CA ASN A 265 0.70 11.23 -18.89
C ASN A 265 0.79 12.50 -19.75
N ARG A 266 1.04 13.66 -19.11
CA ARG A 266 1.20 14.93 -19.83
C ARG A 266 2.43 14.91 -20.76
N GLN A 267 3.57 14.45 -20.26
CA GLN A 267 4.80 14.38 -21.06
C GLN A 267 4.68 13.38 -22.20
N LEU A 268 4.11 12.20 -21.94
CA LEU A 268 3.88 11.20 -23.00
C LEU A 268 2.91 11.71 -24.07
N GLY A 269 1.84 12.41 -23.66
CA GLY A 269 0.91 13.03 -24.61
C GLY A 269 1.59 14.08 -25.49
N LEU A 270 2.52 14.88 -24.93
CA LEU A 270 3.27 15.90 -25.67
C LEU A 270 4.29 15.33 -26.66
N TYR A 271 5.02 14.28 -26.28
CA TYR A 271 6.14 13.74 -27.05
C TYR A 271 5.81 12.49 -27.86
N GLY A 272 4.72 11.78 -27.55
CA GLY A 272 4.36 10.51 -28.19
C GLY A 272 2.89 10.35 -28.56
N GLY A 273 2.03 11.30 -28.10
CA GLY A 273 0.59 11.24 -28.36
C GLY A 273 -0.13 10.14 -27.56
N ASP A 274 -1.40 9.90 -27.90
CA ASP A 274 -2.30 9.03 -27.17
C ASP A 274 -1.82 7.57 -27.11
N LEU A 275 -1.11 7.12 -28.14
CA LEU A 275 -0.57 5.76 -28.20
C LEU A 275 0.42 5.48 -27.07
N TYR A 276 1.29 6.44 -26.73
CA TYR A 276 2.26 6.32 -25.66
C TYR A 276 1.60 6.47 -24.27
N VAL A 277 0.54 7.25 -24.17
CA VAL A 277 -0.31 7.32 -22.95
C VAL A 277 -1.03 5.98 -22.75
N GLY A 278 -1.49 5.35 -23.82
CA GLY A 278 -2.03 3.99 -23.78
C GLY A 278 -0.99 2.97 -23.30
N ALA A 279 0.23 3.05 -23.83
CA ALA A 279 1.33 2.16 -23.46
C ALA A 279 1.70 2.26 -21.97
N ILE A 280 1.83 3.48 -21.40
CA ILE A 280 2.14 3.63 -19.96
C ILE A 280 0.99 3.10 -19.08
N THR A 281 -0.24 3.13 -19.56
CA THR A 281 -1.39 2.56 -18.83
C THR A 281 -1.25 1.04 -18.71
N VAL A 282 -0.85 0.36 -19.78
CA VAL A 282 -0.55 -1.09 -19.76
C VAL A 282 0.63 -1.38 -18.84
N VAL A 283 1.74 -0.61 -18.96
CA VAL A 283 2.92 -0.72 -18.09
C VAL A 283 2.54 -0.61 -16.61
N ASN A 284 1.73 0.40 -16.25
CA ASN A 284 1.28 0.60 -14.88
C ASN A 284 0.36 -0.50 -14.37
N SER A 285 -0.48 -1.07 -15.24
CA SER A 285 -1.34 -2.20 -14.88
C SER A 285 -0.50 -3.43 -14.54
N LEU A 286 0.48 -3.75 -15.37
CA LEU A 286 1.45 -4.81 -15.12
C LEU A 286 2.23 -4.55 -13.81
N ARG A 287 2.76 -3.34 -13.64
CA ARG A 287 3.50 -2.94 -12.45
C ARG A 287 2.68 -3.13 -11.17
N THR A 288 1.41 -2.74 -11.18
CA THR A 288 0.55 -2.82 -10.00
C THR A 288 0.46 -4.24 -9.47
N ILE A 289 0.23 -5.24 -10.33
CA ILE A 289 0.12 -6.66 -9.93
C ILE A 289 1.37 -7.10 -9.15
N PHE A 290 2.56 -6.77 -9.66
CA PHE A 290 3.82 -7.22 -9.06
C PHE A 290 4.21 -6.40 -7.82
N THR A 291 3.90 -5.10 -7.81
CA THR A 291 4.14 -4.27 -6.62
C THR A 291 3.25 -4.65 -5.45
N GLU A 292 2.02 -5.10 -5.68
CA GLU A 292 1.15 -5.58 -4.60
C GLU A 292 1.70 -6.85 -3.93
N ILE A 293 2.36 -7.74 -4.67
CA ILE A 293 3.06 -8.89 -4.09
C ILE A 293 4.20 -8.43 -3.17
N ILE A 294 5.00 -7.45 -3.63
CA ILE A 294 6.09 -6.87 -2.81
C ILE A 294 5.51 -6.16 -1.57
N HIS A 295 4.39 -5.45 -1.71
CA HIS A 295 3.70 -4.82 -0.57
C HIS A 295 3.21 -5.85 0.46
N GLY A 296 2.63 -6.96 0.00
CA GLY A 296 2.24 -8.09 0.87
C GLY A 296 3.44 -8.69 1.60
N PHE A 297 4.56 -8.90 0.89
CA PHE A 297 5.80 -9.38 1.48
C PHE A 297 6.35 -8.42 2.54
N GLY A 298 6.40 -7.12 2.24
CA GLY A 298 6.83 -6.09 3.17
C GLY A 298 5.95 -5.98 4.42
N SER A 299 4.64 -6.12 4.24
CA SER A 299 3.69 -6.13 5.36
C SER A 299 3.91 -7.31 6.31
N GLY A 300 4.41 -8.44 5.79
CA GLY A 300 4.80 -9.60 6.60
C GLY A 300 6.13 -9.40 7.35
N ILE A 301 7.09 -8.71 6.73
CA ILE A 301 8.40 -8.41 7.32
C ILE A 301 8.30 -7.37 8.43
N GLN A 302 7.50 -6.33 8.23
CA GLN A 302 7.42 -5.15 9.10
C GLN A 302 7.21 -5.50 10.59
N PRO A 303 6.22 -6.33 11.00
CA PRO A 303 6.03 -6.67 12.40
C PRO A 303 7.17 -7.51 12.98
N VAL A 304 7.78 -8.41 12.19
CA VAL A 304 8.90 -9.25 12.62
C VAL A 304 10.13 -8.38 12.89
N LEU A 305 10.45 -7.47 11.98
CA LEU A 305 11.60 -6.58 12.10
C LEU A 305 11.42 -5.60 13.27
N ALA A 306 10.24 -4.97 13.37
CA ALA A 306 9.94 -3.99 14.43
C ALA A 306 9.93 -4.64 15.82
N PHE A 307 9.38 -5.84 15.96
CA PHE A 307 9.36 -6.59 17.22
C PHE A 307 10.77 -6.95 17.69
N ASN A 308 11.58 -7.57 16.82
CA ASN A 308 12.94 -7.99 17.19
C ASN A 308 13.83 -6.77 17.48
N TYR A 309 13.62 -5.65 16.78
CA TYR A 309 14.31 -4.41 17.11
C TYR A 309 13.89 -3.87 18.48
N GLY A 310 12.61 -3.91 18.79
CA GLY A 310 12.09 -3.54 20.12
C GLY A 310 12.61 -4.43 21.24
N ALA A 311 12.78 -5.73 20.98
CA ALA A 311 13.33 -6.72 21.92
C ALA A 311 14.84 -6.63 22.10
N GLY A 312 15.56 -5.83 21.29
CA GLY A 312 17.02 -5.76 21.34
C GLY A 312 17.73 -6.93 20.67
N GLU A 313 17.00 -7.79 19.96
CA GLU A 313 17.50 -9.01 19.30
C GLU A 313 18.27 -8.68 18.02
N LYS A 314 19.48 -8.12 18.16
CA LYS A 314 20.32 -7.60 17.06
C LYS A 314 20.54 -8.63 15.95
N LYS A 315 20.86 -9.88 16.31
CA LYS A 315 21.07 -10.97 15.36
C LYS A 315 19.85 -11.20 14.49
N ARG A 316 18.67 -11.27 15.09
CA ARG A 316 17.41 -11.51 14.37
C ARG A 316 17.01 -10.32 13.48
N VAL A 317 17.32 -9.09 13.91
CA VAL A 317 17.15 -7.89 13.08
C VAL A 317 18.00 -7.98 11.80
N LEU A 318 19.29 -8.31 11.94
CA LEU A 318 20.22 -8.46 10.81
C LEU A 318 19.80 -9.60 9.87
N GLU A 319 19.39 -10.76 10.42
CA GLU A 319 18.88 -11.89 9.64
C GLU A 319 17.61 -11.50 8.88
N THR A 320 16.69 -10.74 9.52
CA THR A 320 15.45 -10.28 8.86
C THR A 320 15.76 -9.34 7.71
N ILE A 321 16.65 -8.35 7.89
CA ILE A 321 17.07 -7.44 6.81
C ILE A 321 17.73 -8.22 5.67
N ARG A 322 18.61 -9.16 5.97
CA ARG A 322 19.29 -9.99 4.96
C ARG A 322 18.29 -10.84 4.18
N PHE A 323 17.40 -11.54 4.87
CA PHE A 323 16.37 -12.36 4.24
C PHE A 323 15.42 -11.52 3.38
N SER A 324 15.00 -10.35 3.87
CA SER A 324 14.14 -9.43 3.13
C SER A 324 14.81 -8.93 1.86
N THR A 325 16.10 -8.57 1.95
CA THR A 325 16.87 -8.10 0.79
C THR A 325 17.00 -9.20 -0.26
N LEU A 326 17.38 -10.41 0.17
CA LEU A 326 17.53 -11.53 -0.75
C LEU A 326 16.19 -11.92 -1.39
N GLY A 327 15.13 -12.04 -0.59
CA GLY A 327 13.80 -12.41 -1.08
C GLY A 327 13.24 -11.38 -2.07
N ALA A 328 13.34 -10.09 -1.75
CA ALA A 328 12.90 -9.04 -2.65
C ALA A 328 13.75 -8.96 -3.93
N ALA A 329 15.07 -9.14 -3.84
CA ALA A 329 15.96 -9.15 -4.99
C ALA A 329 15.69 -10.36 -5.92
N VAL A 330 15.54 -11.55 -5.37
CA VAL A 330 15.22 -12.77 -6.15
C VAL A 330 13.87 -12.62 -6.82
N PHE A 331 12.83 -12.16 -6.10
CA PHE A 331 11.51 -11.91 -6.68
C PHE A 331 11.58 -10.89 -7.80
N SER A 332 12.23 -9.74 -7.58
CA SER A 332 12.36 -8.69 -8.60
C SER A 332 13.17 -9.12 -9.80
N MET A 333 14.18 -9.99 -9.63
CA MET A 333 14.95 -10.55 -10.73
C MET A 333 14.11 -11.52 -11.56
N LEU A 334 13.26 -12.34 -10.94
CA LEU A 334 12.31 -13.21 -11.64
C LEU A 334 11.30 -12.38 -12.45
N VAL A 335 10.73 -11.35 -11.83
CA VAL A 335 9.80 -10.43 -12.50
C VAL A 335 10.49 -9.71 -13.67
N TRP A 336 11.69 -9.19 -13.45
CA TRP A 336 12.52 -8.58 -14.47
C TRP A 336 12.75 -9.53 -15.67
N ALA A 337 13.13 -10.79 -15.37
CA ALA A 337 13.35 -11.78 -16.44
C ALA A 337 12.07 -12.06 -17.24
N VAL A 338 10.91 -12.15 -16.57
CA VAL A 338 9.61 -12.33 -17.24
C VAL A 338 9.31 -11.16 -18.17
N PHE A 339 9.51 -9.91 -17.73
CA PHE A 339 9.26 -8.72 -18.54
C PHE A 339 10.26 -8.52 -19.69
N MET A 340 11.51 -8.95 -19.51
CA MET A 340 12.51 -8.86 -20.57
C MET A 340 12.34 -9.95 -21.63
N LEU A 341 11.98 -11.17 -21.21
CA LEU A 341 11.88 -12.33 -22.12
C LEU A 341 10.49 -12.43 -22.79
N PHE A 342 9.42 -12.11 -22.06
CA PHE A 342 8.05 -12.33 -22.49
C PHE A 342 7.16 -11.07 -22.38
N PRO A 343 7.59 -9.87 -22.82
CA PRO A 343 6.78 -8.65 -22.71
C PRO A 343 5.51 -8.73 -23.56
N GLU A 344 5.61 -9.22 -24.78
CA GLU A 344 4.51 -9.24 -25.75
C GLU A 344 3.32 -10.09 -25.30
N PRO A 345 3.48 -11.38 -24.87
CA PRO A 345 2.36 -12.16 -24.33
C PRO A 345 1.65 -11.50 -23.16
N LEU A 346 2.38 -10.80 -22.28
CA LEU A 346 1.80 -10.10 -21.14
C LEU A 346 0.97 -8.88 -21.58
N ILE A 347 1.41 -8.16 -22.59
CA ILE A 347 0.72 -6.98 -23.12
C ILE A 347 -0.52 -7.40 -23.91
N ARG A 348 -0.47 -8.50 -24.67
CA ARG A 348 -1.61 -9.05 -25.41
C ARG A 348 -2.81 -9.43 -24.54
N ILE A 349 -2.60 -9.61 -23.23
CA ILE A 349 -3.71 -9.80 -22.26
C ILE A 349 -4.59 -8.54 -22.16
N PHE A 350 -3.98 -7.35 -22.38
CA PHE A 350 -4.66 -6.05 -22.20
C PHE A 350 -5.20 -5.46 -23.50
N THR A 351 -4.60 -5.77 -24.64
CA THR A 351 -4.98 -5.18 -25.93
C THR A 351 -4.65 -6.10 -27.09
N PRO A 352 -5.51 -6.15 -28.13
CA PRO A 352 -5.19 -6.79 -29.41
C PRO A 352 -4.54 -5.84 -30.43
N ASP A 353 -4.40 -4.55 -30.13
CA ASP A 353 -3.88 -3.52 -31.04
C ASP A 353 -2.36 -3.68 -31.22
N GLU A 354 -1.93 -4.03 -32.43
CA GLU A 354 -0.53 -4.30 -32.78
C GLU A 354 0.37 -3.05 -32.66
N GLU A 355 -0.15 -1.86 -32.96
CA GLU A 355 0.63 -0.63 -32.83
C GLU A 355 0.88 -0.31 -31.35
N LEU A 356 -0.15 -0.45 -30.53
CA LEU A 356 -0.03 -0.28 -29.09
C LEU A 356 0.87 -1.34 -28.46
N ILE A 357 0.80 -2.60 -28.91
CA ILE A 357 1.68 -3.68 -28.46
C ILE A 357 3.14 -3.34 -28.76
N ALA A 358 3.47 -2.90 -29.96
CA ALA A 358 4.85 -2.56 -30.33
C ALA A 358 5.45 -1.47 -29.44
N VAL A 359 4.69 -0.39 -29.19
CA VAL A 359 5.12 0.70 -28.29
C VAL A 359 5.19 0.23 -26.83
N ALA A 360 4.21 -0.54 -26.37
CA ALA A 360 4.17 -1.03 -25.00
C ALA A 360 5.30 -2.05 -24.70
N VAL A 361 5.70 -2.90 -25.66
CA VAL A 361 6.86 -3.81 -25.51
C VAL A 361 8.13 -3.01 -25.28
N ARG A 362 8.36 -1.93 -26.07
CA ARG A 362 9.50 -1.04 -25.86
C ARG A 362 9.43 -0.34 -24.50
N ALA A 363 8.26 0.19 -24.14
CA ALA A 363 8.02 0.86 -22.87
C ALA A 363 8.29 -0.07 -21.68
N VAL A 364 7.78 -1.32 -21.71
CA VAL A 364 8.00 -2.34 -20.67
C VAL A 364 9.49 -2.62 -20.49
N ARG A 365 10.22 -2.86 -21.58
CA ARG A 365 11.65 -3.15 -21.52
C ARG A 365 12.45 -2.02 -20.89
N ILE A 366 12.16 -0.77 -21.27
CA ILE A 366 12.82 0.41 -20.69
C ILE A 366 12.43 0.55 -19.22
N TYR A 367 11.15 0.58 -18.94
CA TYR A 367 10.62 0.88 -17.61
C TYR A 367 11.07 -0.13 -16.54
N PHE A 368 11.09 -1.42 -16.88
CA PHE A 368 11.42 -2.49 -15.94
C PHE A 368 12.92 -2.84 -15.89
N CYS A 369 13.79 -2.22 -16.71
CA CYS A 369 15.24 -2.55 -16.68
C CYS A 369 15.87 -2.27 -15.31
N GLY A 370 15.36 -1.28 -14.56
CA GLY A 370 15.79 -0.92 -13.21
C GLY A 370 15.01 -1.59 -12.06
N PHE A 371 14.08 -2.50 -12.35
CA PHE A 371 13.14 -3.04 -11.37
C PHE A 371 13.80 -3.72 -10.15
N VAL A 372 14.97 -4.32 -10.33
CA VAL A 372 15.77 -4.90 -9.25
C VAL A 372 16.20 -3.83 -8.23
N PHE A 373 16.55 -2.63 -8.69
CA PHE A 373 16.93 -1.53 -7.79
C PHE A 373 15.73 -0.95 -7.03
N MET A 374 14.53 -1.00 -7.60
CA MET A 374 13.29 -0.68 -6.90
C MET A 374 13.11 -1.57 -5.66
N SER A 375 13.45 -2.85 -5.73
CA SER A 375 13.35 -3.75 -4.59
C SER A 375 14.27 -3.37 -3.42
N LEU A 376 15.49 -2.90 -3.72
CA LEU A 376 16.43 -2.42 -2.71
C LEU A 376 15.87 -1.20 -1.98
N GLN A 377 15.27 -0.27 -2.72
CA GLN A 377 14.59 0.87 -2.11
C GLN A 377 13.43 0.44 -1.22
N PHE A 378 12.61 -0.50 -1.70
CA PHE A 378 11.47 -1.00 -0.95
C PHE A 378 11.91 -1.61 0.39
N VAL A 379 12.95 -2.45 0.38
CA VAL A 379 13.52 -3.03 1.61
C VAL A 379 14.06 -1.95 2.55
N ALA A 380 14.79 -0.96 2.01
CA ALA A 380 15.34 0.13 2.81
C ALA A 380 14.22 0.96 3.47
N GLN A 381 13.22 1.37 2.72
CA GLN A 381 12.09 2.15 3.24
C GLN A 381 11.28 1.38 4.27
N ASN A 382 10.97 0.10 3.99
CA ASN A 382 10.25 -0.75 4.92
C ASN A 382 11.04 -0.95 6.21
N SER A 383 12.37 -1.14 6.11
CA SER A 383 13.26 -1.24 7.28
C SER A 383 13.28 0.06 8.09
N PHE A 384 13.43 1.23 7.44
CA PHE A 384 13.40 2.51 8.16
C PHE A 384 12.09 2.72 8.92
N ARG A 385 10.93 2.39 8.32
CA ARG A 385 9.63 2.46 8.99
C ARG A 385 9.54 1.49 10.16
N SER A 386 9.92 0.24 9.95
CA SER A 386 9.91 -0.81 10.98
C SER A 386 10.80 -0.48 12.18
N LEU A 387 11.88 0.25 11.97
CA LEU A 387 12.83 0.70 13.00
C LEU A 387 12.47 2.08 13.59
N GLY A 388 11.33 2.66 13.23
CA GLY A 388 10.90 3.97 13.72
C GLY A 388 11.69 5.17 13.17
N LYS A 389 12.46 4.98 12.09
CA LYS A 389 13.31 6.02 11.46
C LYS A 389 12.51 6.82 10.41
N ALA A 390 11.47 7.55 10.85
CA ALA A 390 10.54 8.26 9.98
C ALA A 390 11.23 9.26 9.04
N ARG A 391 12.22 10.02 9.54
CA ARG A 391 12.93 11.05 8.74
C ARG A 391 13.61 10.45 7.51
N GLN A 392 14.29 9.31 7.68
CA GLN A 392 14.93 8.60 6.56
C GLN A 392 13.90 8.07 5.57
N ALA A 393 12.81 7.48 6.05
CA ALA A 393 11.74 6.97 5.20
C ALA A 393 11.12 8.10 4.34
N ILE A 394 10.79 9.25 4.93
CA ILE A 394 10.25 10.42 4.22
C ILE A 394 11.28 10.98 3.24
N PHE A 395 12.53 11.19 3.68
CA PHE A 395 13.59 11.76 2.85
C PHE A 395 13.81 10.96 1.57
N PHE A 396 14.00 9.64 1.67
CA PHE A 396 14.23 8.80 0.49
C PHE A 396 13.00 8.63 -0.40
N SER A 397 11.80 8.74 0.18
CA SER A 397 10.55 8.78 -0.59
C SER A 397 10.48 10.03 -1.47
N LEU A 398 10.72 11.21 -0.89
CA LEU A 398 10.73 12.50 -1.59
C LEU A 398 11.90 12.61 -2.57
N LEU A 399 13.09 12.19 -2.16
CA LEU A 399 14.28 12.20 -3.01
C LEU A 399 14.02 11.46 -4.32
N ARG A 400 13.52 10.22 -4.24
CA ARG A 400 13.26 9.45 -5.45
C ARG A 400 12.13 10.04 -6.28
N LYS A 401 11.00 10.31 -5.67
CA LYS A 401 9.76 10.65 -6.39
C LYS A 401 9.73 12.10 -6.87
N ILE A 402 10.10 13.05 -6.04
CA ILE A 402 10.03 14.48 -6.38
C ILE A 402 11.36 14.98 -6.96
N VAL A 403 12.48 14.65 -6.33
CA VAL A 403 13.78 15.23 -6.72
C VAL A 403 14.39 14.51 -7.92
N LEU A 404 14.13 13.21 -8.10
CA LEU A 404 14.68 12.47 -9.24
C LEU A 404 13.65 12.27 -10.35
N VAL A 405 12.52 11.57 -10.09
CA VAL A 405 11.57 11.17 -11.14
C VAL A 405 10.99 12.38 -11.87
N VAL A 406 10.46 13.38 -11.16
CA VAL A 406 9.79 14.52 -11.82
C VAL A 406 10.75 15.33 -12.69
N PRO A 407 11.95 15.76 -12.23
CA PRO A 407 12.91 16.44 -13.11
C PRO A 407 13.38 15.57 -14.27
N LEU A 408 13.63 14.27 -14.08
CA LEU A 408 14.01 13.39 -15.16
C LEU A 408 12.91 13.28 -16.23
N MET A 409 11.64 13.16 -15.83
CA MET A 409 10.49 13.15 -16.76
C MET A 409 10.35 14.43 -17.54
N LEU A 410 10.78 15.57 -17.01
CA LEU A 410 10.75 16.86 -17.71
C LEU A 410 11.99 17.08 -18.60
N LEU A 411 13.17 16.64 -18.16
CA LEU A 411 14.44 16.92 -18.83
C LEU A 411 14.79 15.90 -19.91
N LEU A 412 14.60 14.60 -19.65
CA LEU A 412 15.00 13.55 -20.59
C LEU A 412 14.31 13.63 -21.95
N PRO A 413 12.99 13.90 -22.04
CA PRO A 413 12.31 14.01 -23.31
C PRO A 413 12.81 15.17 -24.19
N GLY A 414 12.95 16.36 -23.58
CA GLY A 414 13.27 17.58 -24.31
C GLY A 414 14.76 17.86 -24.40
N VAL A 415 15.43 18.04 -23.25
CA VAL A 415 16.84 18.48 -23.19
C VAL A 415 17.80 17.42 -23.71
N PHE A 416 17.53 16.15 -23.42
CA PHE A 416 18.37 15.03 -23.88
C PHE A 416 17.86 14.41 -25.19
N GLY A 417 16.78 14.92 -25.79
CA GLY A 417 16.27 14.50 -27.09
C GLY A 417 15.72 13.06 -27.12
N LEU A 418 15.40 12.46 -25.99
CA LEU A 418 14.91 11.07 -25.93
C LEU A 418 13.41 10.94 -26.26
N GLY A 419 12.70 12.05 -26.47
CA GLY A 419 11.26 12.02 -26.76
C GLY A 419 10.47 11.28 -25.68
N ALA A 420 9.44 10.55 -26.07
CA ALA A 420 8.59 9.79 -25.15
C ALA A 420 9.35 8.72 -24.35
N ASP A 421 10.41 8.13 -24.92
CA ASP A 421 11.23 7.14 -24.19
C ASP A 421 11.91 7.73 -22.96
N GLY A 422 12.23 9.04 -22.98
CA GLY A 422 12.80 9.74 -21.83
C GLY A 422 11.90 9.69 -20.59
N VAL A 423 10.57 9.67 -20.79
CA VAL A 423 9.63 9.49 -19.68
C VAL A 423 9.76 8.10 -19.07
N TYR A 424 9.88 7.07 -19.90
CA TYR A 424 10.05 5.69 -19.43
C TYR A 424 11.40 5.48 -18.73
N TRP A 425 12.49 6.11 -19.22
CA TRP A 425 13.82 6.03 -18.59
C TRP A 425 13.90 6.72 -17.21
N SER A 426 13.01 7.64 -16.92
CA SER A 426 13.03 8.37 -15.63
C SER A 426 12.87 7.45 -14.40
N GLU A 427 12.04 6.42 -14.50
CA GLU A 427 11.83 5.47 -13.37
C GLU A 427 13.07 4.59 -13.12
N PRO A 428 13.65 3.86 -14.09
CA PRO A 428 14.82 3.02 -13.82
C PRO A 428 16.05 3.82 -13.39
N ILE A 429 16.26 5.03 -13.91
CA ILE A 429 17.36 5.90 -13.46
C ILE A 429 17.12 6.30 -11.98
N SER A 430 15.89 6.69 -11.64
CA SER A 430 15.56 7.07 -10.27
C SER A 430 15.61 5.88 -9.30
N ASP A 431 15.27 4.67 -9.76
CA ASP A 431 15.36 3.45 -8.97
C ASP A 431 16.83 3.11 -8.66
N LEU A 432 17.72 3.23 -9.65
CA LEU A 432 19.15 3.03 -9.48
C LEU A 432 19.74 4.04 -8.48
N LEU A 433 19.50 5.33 -8.68
CA LEU A 433 20.08 6.39 -7.85
C LEU A 433 19.42 6.46 -6.48
N GLY A 434 18.10 6.56 -6.44
CA GLY A 434 17.34 6.69 -5.20
C GLY A 434 17.29 5.40 -4.39
N GLY A 435 17.10 4.25 -5.06
CA GLY A 435 17.12 2.93 -4.43
C GLY A 435 18.51 2.56 -3.93
N GLY A 436 19.55 2.81 -4.72
CA GLY A 436 20.94 2.62 -4.32
C GLY A 436 21.33 3.48 -3.12
N ALA A 437 20.97 4.77 -3.12
CA ALA A 437 21.22 5.68 -2.00
C ALA A 437 20.49 5.24 -0.72
N ALA A 438 19.20 4.89 -0.81
CA ALA A 438 18.42 4.44 0.33
C ALA A 438 18.99 3.14 0.94
N PHE A 439 19.31 2.16 0.09
CA PHE A 439 19.88 0.89 0.54
C PHE A 439 21.28 1.06 1.14
N THR A 440 22.16 1.85 0.50
CA THR A 440 23.48 2.17 1.04
C THR A 440 23.37 2.83 2.40
N THR A 441 22.44 3.76 2.56
CA THR A 441 22.19 4.41 3.86
C THR A 441 21.71 3.39 4.90
N LEU A 442 20.81 2.47 4.55
CA LEU A 442 20.39 1.39 5.46
C LEU A 442 21.59 0.56 5.90
N MET A 443 22.46 0.17 4.95
CA MET A 443 23.66 -0.61 5.25
C MET A 443 24.62 0.13 6.17
N LEU A 444 24.87 1.41 5.94
CA LEU A 444 25.83 2.21 6.70
C LEU A 444 25.28 2.64 8.07
N THR A 445 24.01 3.00 8.17
CA THR A 445 23.45 3.62 9.41
C THR A 445 22.69 2.64 10.31
N VAL A 446 22.38 1.43 9.82
CA VAL A 446 21.64 0.41 10.55
C VAL A 446 22.38 -0.91 10.58
N TYR A 447 22.61 -1.50 9.41
CA TYR A 447 23.12 -2.88 9.33
C TYR A 447 24.54 -3.00 9.90
N ARG A 448 25.48 -2.20 9.42
CA ARG A 448 26.90 -2.23 9.88
C ARG A 448 27.05 -1.90 11.36
N PRO A 449 26.43 -0.83 11.91
CA PRO A 449 26.51 -0.54 13.35
C PRO A 449 25.98 -1.72 14.20
N LEU A 450 24.80 -2.24 13.89
CA LEU A 450 24.23 -3.39 14.62
C LEU A 450 25.11 -4.64 14.52
N ALA A 451 25.70 -4.89 13.35
CA ALA A 451 26.61 -6.01 13.17
C ALA A 451 27.91 -5.86 13.97
N LYS A 452 28.44 -4.63 14.08
CA LYS A 452 29.63 -4.33 14.91
C LYS A 452 29.32 -4.52 16.38
N GLU A 453 28.22 -3.96 16.88
CA GLU A 453 27.78 -4.11 18.27
C GLU A 453 27.57 -5.61 18.63
N LEU A 454 26.96 -6.39 17.75
CA LEU A 454 26.76 -7.83 17.96
C LEU A 454 28.11 -8.58 18.08
N LYS A 455 29.09 -8.21 17.24
CA LYS A 455 30.43 -8.80 17.29
C LYS A 455 31.17 -8.47 18.58
N GLU A 456 31.06 -7.22 19.05
CA GLU A 456 31.66 -6.77 20.31
C GLU A 456 31.04 -7.50 21.52
N GLU A 457 29.71 -7.64 21.55
CA GLU A 457 29.01 -8.42 22.61
C GLU A 457 29.45 -9.89 22.63
N THR A 458 29.62 -10.51 21.47
CA THR A 458 30.07 -11.90 21.37
C THR A 458 31.52 -12.08 21.85
N LEU A 459 32.38 -11.06 21.60
CA LEU A 459 33.78 -11.09 22.06
C LEU A 459 33.90 -10.86 23.57
N CYS A 460 32.97 -10.10 24.18
CA CYS A 460 32.94 -9.91 25.63
C CYS A 460 32.37 -11.11 26.42
N GLN A 461 31.65 -12.01 25.76
CA GLN A 461 31.05 -13.20 26.38
C GLN A 461 31.94 -14.46 26.29
N ASN A 462 32.96 -14.45 25.43
CA ASN A 462 34.01 -15.47 25.32
C ASN A 462 35.28 -15.06 26.09
#